data_937c9b226c328a05b1d5ae85fb5679eb
#
_entry.id   937c9b226c328a05b1d5ae85fb5679eb
#
_cell.length_a   1.000
_cell.length_b   1.000
_cell.length_c   1.000
_cell.angle_alpha   90.00
_cell.angle_beta   90.00
_cell.angle_gamma   90.00
#
_symmetry.space_group_name_H-M   'P 1'
#
loop_
_entity.id
_entity.type
_entity.pdbx_description
1 polymer ?
#
loop_
_entity_poly.entity_id
_entity_poly.type
_entity_poly.pdbx_seq_one_letter_code
_entity_poly.pdbx_strand_id
1 'polypeptide(L)'
;ELLYTKRKITEENLMFDFIIDFETMGSGEKAAVIDLAVIAFDPNPEVVETFDELVSRGIKIKFDLKSQKGHRLFTKSTIEWWKNQSPEARKNIAPSDEDVSTIDGIAKFNDYINAHNIDPWKSQGWCRGMSFDFPILVDLIRDIQRLNGVSENELDTFKLEPCKFWNQRDIRTRIEALLLVRDMTTCPLPKGTLD
;
A
#
# COMPACT_ATOMS: atom_id res chain seq x y z
N GLU A 1 36.37 0.94 18.00
CA GLU A 1 36.18 1.99 16.97
C GLU A 1 35.62 1.35 15.72
N LEU A 2 34.28 1.31 15.56
CA LEU A 2 33.63 0.92 14.30
C LEU A 2 33.69 2.12 13.35
N LEU A 3 34.58 2.05 12.38
CA LEU A 3 34.63 2.96 11.25
C LEU A 3 33.41 2.76 10.34
N TYR A 4 32.37 3.54 10.60
CA TYR A 4 31.29 3.73 9.62
C TYR A 4 31.85 4.58 8.48
N THR A 5 32.25 3.94 7.40
CA THR A 5 32.59 4.64 6.15
C THR A 5 31.29 5.22 5.58
N LYS A 6 31.11 6.55 5.69
CA LYS A 6 30.06 7.29 4.99
C LYS A 6 30.21 7.03 3.49
N ARG A 7 29.39 6.13 2.93
CA ARG A 7 29.22 6.05 1.48
C ARG A 7 28.59 7.39 1.05
N LYS A 8 29.25 8.12 0.15
CA LYS A 8 28.58 9.20 -0.59
C LYS A 8 27.47 8.56 -1.43
N ILE A 9 26.23 8.73 -1.01
CA ILE A 9 25.05 8.38 -1.80
C ILE A 9 24.95 9.51 -2.84
N THR A 10 25.16 9.20 -4.11
CA THR A 10 24.80 10.08 -5.22
C THR A 10 23.31 9.90 -5.48
N GLU A 11 22.59 10.93 -5.92
CA GLU A 11 21.15 10.91 -6.21
C GLU A 11 20.73 9.72 -7.11
N GLU A 12 21.62 9.26 -7.98
CA GLU A 12 21.40 8.10 -8.88
C GLU A 12 21.30 6.72 -8.15
N ASN A 13 21.62 6.65 -6.85
CA ASN A 13 21.63 5.41 -6.06
C ASN A 13 20.73 5.45 -4.83
N LEU A 14 19.83 6.41 -4.71
CA LEU A 14 18.87 6.45 -3.62
C LEU A 14 17.82 5.36 -3.84
N MET A 15 17.81 4.39 -2.94
CA MET A 15 16.80 3.32 -2.90
C MET A 15 15.77 3.71 -1.86
N PHE A 16 14.51 3.77 -2.26
CA PHE A 16 13.40 4.10 -1.37
C PHE A 16 12.80 2.86 -0.69
N ASP A 17 12.28 3.06 0.50
CA ASP A 17 11.25 2.23 1.10
C ASP A 17 9.87 2.77 0.66
N PHE A 18 8.80 2.03 0.91
CA PHE A 18 7.45 2.47 0.54
C PHE A 18 6.42 2.05 1.57
N ILE A 19 5.32 2.79 1.62
CA ILE A 19 4.15 2.49 2.41
C ILE A 19 2.95 2.31 1.49
N ILE A 20 2.09 1.34 1.80
CA ILE A 20 0.80 1.11 1.12
C ILE A 20 -0.36 1.17 2.09
N ASP A 21 -1.53 1.54 1.57
CA ASP A 21 -2.80 1.52 2.28
C ASP A 21 -3.93 1.24 1.29
N PHE A 22 -4.77 0.25 1.60
CA PHE A 22 -5.91 -0.15 0.79
C PHE A 22 -7.22 0.23 1.44
N GLU A 23 -8.13 0.81 0.66
CA GLU A 23 -9.54 0.89 1.03
C GLU A 23 -10.34 -0.17 0.26
N THR A 24 -11.29 -0.82 0.94
CA THR A 24 -11.98 -2.00 0.40
C THR A 24 -13.50 -1.98 0.62
N MET A 25 -14.23 -2.72 -0.22
CA MET A 25 -15.65 -3.03 -0.07
C MET A 25 -15.91 -4.40 0.56
N GLY A 26 -14.88 -5.05 1.08
CA GLY A 26 -14.96 -6.36 1.68
C GLY A 26 -13.94 -6.55 2.79
N SER A 27 -13.82 -7.76 3.29
CA SER A 27 -12.82 -8.17 4.27
C SER A 27 -11.99 -9.34 3.74
N GLY A 28 -10.75 -9.44 4.27
CA GLY A 28 -9.80 -10.49 3.88
C GLY A 28 -9.11 -10.22 2.55
N GLU A 29 -8.23 -11.13 2.16
CA GLU A 29 -7.33 -10.99 1.02
C GLU A 29 -8.05 -10.79 -0.33
N LYS A 30 -9.25 -11.40 -0.48
CA LYS A 30 -10.08 -11.31 -1.69
C LYS A 30 -11.03 -10.12 -1.71
N ALA A 31 -10.93 -9.20 -0.76
CA ALA A 31 -11.79 -8.03 -0.72
C ALA A 31 -11.74 -7.23 -2.03
N ALA A 32 -12.90 -6.76 -2.50
CA ALA A 32 -12.94 -5.82 -3.60
C ALA A 32 -12.31 -4.49 -3.16
N VAL A 33 -11.34 -4.01 -3.93
CA VAL A 33 -10.55 -2.83 -3.60
C VAL A 33 -11.18 -1.57 -4.18
N ILE A 34 -11.23 -0.52 -3.36
CA ILE A 34 -11.71 0.81 -3.75
C ILE A 34 -10.53 1.61 -4.27
N ASP A 35 -9.50 1.73 -3.47
CA ASP A 35 -8.27 2.42 -3.85
C ASP A 35 -7.04 1.83 -3.15
N LEU A 36 -5.88 2.20 -3.69
CA LEU A 36 -4.56 1.95 -3.17
C LEU A 36 -3.80 3.27 -3.13
N ALA A 37 -3.40 3.70 -1.95
CA ALA A 37 -2.41 4.73 -1.78
C ALA A 37 -1.01 4.13 -1.65
N VAL A 38 -0.01 4.75 -2.26
CA VAL A 38 1.40 4.39 -2.12
C VAL A 38 2.28 5.63 -2.05
N ILE A 39 3.22 5.63 -1.10
CA ILE A 39 4.21 6.69 -0.91
C ILE A 39 5.59 6.05 -0.75
N ALA A 40 6.53 6.45 -1.60
CA ALA A 40 7.95 6.13 -1.44
C ALA A 40 8.59 7.15 -0.50
N PHE A 41 9.49 6.72 0.36
CA PHE A 41 10.19 7.60 1.31
C PHE A 41 11.65 7.17 1.51
N ASP A 42 12.50 8.12 1.92
CA ASP A 42 13.91 7.84 2.18
C ASP A 42 14.05 6.97 3.46
N PRO A 43 14.66 5.78 3.37
CA PRO A 43 14.85 4.92 4.53
C PRO A 43 15.94 5.42 5.51
N ASN A 44 16.69 6.45 5.17
CA ASN A 44 17.73 6.99 6.02
C ASN A 44 17.12 7.73 7.22
N PRO A 45 17.31 7.26 8.48
CA PRO A 45 16.71 7.88 9.65
C PRO A 45 17.26 9.30 9.97
N GLU A 46 18.33 9.73 9.30
CA GLU A 46 18.87 11.10 9.42
C GLU A 46 18.17 12.10 8.49
N VAL A 47 17.39 11.59 7.52
CA VAL A 47 16.59 12.39 6.60
C VAL A 47 15.18 12.55 7.17
N VAL A 48 14.76 13.80 7.33
CA VAL A 48 13.39 14.13 7.78
C VAL A 48 12.66 14.74 6.61
N GLU A 49 11.79 13.96 5.98
CA GLU A 49 10.91 14.42 4.93
C GLU A 49 9.66 15.06 5.55
N THR A 50 9.23 16.18 5.00
CA THR A 50 7.99 16.86 5.43
C THR A 50 6.77 16.10 4.91
N PHE A 51 5.61 16.36 5.55
CA PHE A 51 4.34 15.80 5.08
C PHE A 51 4.03 16.19 3.63
N ASP A 52 4.27 17.44 3.25
CA ASP A 52 4.01 17.94 1.89
C ASP A 52 4.92 17.27 0.85
N GLU A 53 6.19 17.01 1.18
CA GLU A 53 7.11 16.28 0.31
C GLU A 53 6.65 14.85 0.10
N LEU A 54 6.25 14.15 1.17
CA LEU A 54 5.73 12.79 1.09
C LEU A 54 4.44 12.72 0.27
N VAL A 55 3.47 13.60 0.53
CA VAL A 55 2.21 13.65 -0.21
C VAL A 55 2.42 13.98 -1.68
N SER A 56 3.31 14.93 -2.00
CA SER A 56 3.60 15.29 -3.39
C SER A 56 4.22 14.15 -4.20
N ARG A 57 4.93 13.24 -3.53
CA ARG A 57 5.53 12.03 -4.13
C ARG A 57 4.54 10.89 -4.24
N GLY A 58 3.55 10.82 -3.35
CA GLY A 58 2.58 9.74 -3.30
C GLY A 58 1.63 9.71 -4.48
N ILE A 59 1.08 8.54 -4.76
CA ILE A 59 -0.03 8.38 -5.70
C ILE A 59 -1.20 7.66 -5.04
N LYS A 60 -2.39 7.96 -5.52
CA LYS A 60 -3.62 7.23 -5.21
C LYS A 60 -4.20 6.64 -6.48
N ILE A 61 -4.43 5.34 -6.48
CA ILE A 61 -4.98 4.58 -7.59
C ILE A 61 -6.38 4.14 -7.20
N LYS A 62 -7.40 4.62 -7.90
CA LYS A 62 -8.80 4.19 -7.70
C LYS A 62 -9.19 3.11 -8.68
N PHE A 63 -9.92 2.10 -8.16
CA PHE A 63 -10.28 0.92 -8.93
C PHE A 63 -11.78 0.90 -9.27
N ASP A 64 -12.10 0.52 -10.50
CA ASP A 64 -13.49 0.28 -10.90
C ASP A 64 -14.06 -0.94 -10.16
N LEU A 65 -15.00 -0.66 -9.27
CA LEU A 65 -15.68 -1.71 -8.49
C LEU A 65 -16.58 -2.62 -9.35
N LYS A 66 -17.03 -2.14 -10.52
CA LYS A 66 -17.89 -2.94 -11.40
C LYS A 66 -17.11 -4.06 -12.06
N SER A 67 -15.87 -3.78 -12.46
CA SER A 67 -14.98 -4.77 -13.07
C SER A 67 -14.59 -5.91 -12.12
N GLN A 68 -14.69 -5.69 -10.80
CA GLN A 68 -14.31 -6.66 -9.77
C GLN A 68 -15.44 -7.64 -9.40
N LYS A 69 -16.66 -7.41 -9.91
CA LYS A 69 -17.80 -8.30 -9.63
C LYS A 69 -17.55 -9.70 -10.20
N GLY A 70 -17.77 -10.71 -9.37
CA GLY A 70 -17.66 -12.11 -9.75
C GLY A 70 -16.31 -12.76 -9.42
N HIS A 71 -15.27 -11.98 -9.13
CA HIS A 71 -13.96 -12.52 -8.74
C HIS A 71 -13.40 -11.94 -7.44
N ARG A 72 -13.90 -10.79 -6.96
CA ARG A 72 -13.55 -10.23 -5.66
C ARG A 72 -14.77 -10.14 -4.74
N LEU A 73 -14.52 -10.06 -3.43
CA LEU A 73 -15.57 -10.13 -2.40
C LEU A 73 -16.05 -8.74 -1.98
N PHE A 74 -17.38 -8.59 -2.02
CA PHE A 74 -18.10 -7.47 -1.43
C PHE A 74 -18.84 -7.97 -0.20
N THR A 75 -18.50 -7.50 1.00
CA THR A 75 -19.18 -7.92 2.22
C THR A 75 -20.24 -6.92 2.64
N LYS A 76 -21.40 -7.42 3.05
CA LYS A 76 -22.54 -6.59 3.46
C LYS A 76 -22.18 -5.66 4.63
N SER A 77 -21.44 -6.17 5.61
CA SER A 77 -21.01 -5.38 6.78
C SER A 77 -20.10 -4.20 6.38
N THR A 78 -19.15 -4.41 5.47
CA THR A 78 -18.26 -3.34 5.00
C THR A 78 -19.03 -2.29 4.18
N ILE A 79 -19.95 -2.74 3.33
CA ILE A 79 -20.82 -1.82 2.57
C ILE A 79 -21.69 -0.97 3.51
N GLU A 80 -22.24 -1.59 4.56
CA GLU A 80 -23.02 -0.87 5.57
C GLU A 80 -22.16 0.10 6.39
N TRP A 81 -20.94 -0.31 6.73
CA TRP A 81 -19.98 0.55 7.40
C TRP A 81 -19.66 1.80 6.56
N TRP A 82 -19.39 1.67 5.27
CA TRP A 82 -19.16 2.80 4.36
C TRP A 82 -20.36 3.73 4.26
N LYS A 83 -21.60 3.20 4.24
CA LYS A 83 -22.82 4.03 4.22
C LYS A 83 -22.95 4.94 5.44
N ASN A 84 -22.37 4.55 6.56
CA ASN A 84 -22.41 5.27 7.84
C ASN A 84 -21.22 6.23 8.03
N GLN A 85 -20.29 6.28 7.07
CA GLN A 85 -19.17 7.23 7.13
C GLN A 85 -19.59 8.66 6.79
N SER A 86 -18.70 9.63 7.07
CA SER A 86 -18.94 11.03 6.76
C SER A 86 -19.24 11.25 5.25
N PRO A 87 -19.94 12.32 4.88
CA PRO A 87 -20.17 12.64 3.46
C PRO A 87 -18.87 12.80 2.68
N GLU A 88 -17.83 13.34 3.30
CA GLU A 88 -16.49 13.52 2.72
C GLU A 88 -15.83 12.17 2.41
N ALA A 89 -15.83 11.24 3.38
CA ALA A 89 -15.29 9.90 3.20
C ALA A 89 -16.03 9.16 2.07
N ARG A 90 -17.37 9.25 2.06
CA ARG A 90 -18.19 8.63 1.00
C ARG A 90 -17.94 9.25 -0.37
N LYS A 91 -17.67 10.56 -0.45
CA LYS A 91 -17.30 11.20 -1.71
C LYS A 91 -15.98 10.69 -2.25
N ASN A 92 -15.00 10.48 -1.37
CA ASN A 92 -13.67 10.00 -1.75
C ASN A 92 -13.69 8.59 -2.35
N ILE A 93 -14.63 7.74 -1.92
CA ILE A 93 -14.79 6.38 -2.44
C ILE A 93 -15.83 6.26 -3.56
N ALA A 94 -16.56 7.34 -3.88
CA ALA A 94 -17.58 7.31 -4.93
C ALA A 94 -16.94 6.97 -6.29
N PRO A 95 -17.57 6.12 -7.12
CA PRO A 95 -17.07 5.80 -8.45
C PRO A 95 -16.88 7.05 -9.31
N SER A 96 -15.84 7.04 -10.13
CA SER A 96 -15.53 8.09 -11.10
C SER A 96 -15.16 7.49 -12.46
N ASP A 97 -15.17 8.31 -13.50
CA ASP A 97 -14.75 7.89 -14.85
C ASP A 97 -13.22 7.67 -14.95
N GLU A 98 -12.47 8.09 -13.92
CA GLU A 98 -11.02 7.90 -13.83
C GLU A 98 -10.62 6.58 -13.16
N ASP A 99 -11.62 5.84 -12.61
CA ASP A 99 -11.37 4.57 -11.95
C ASP A 99 -10.88 3.53 -12.97
N VAL A 100 -9.87 2.77 -12.60
CA VAL A 100 -9.20 1.84 -13.52
C VAL A 100 -9.49 0.38 -13.17
N SER A 101 -9.30 -0.52 -14.13
CA SER A 101 -9.35 -1.96 -13.85
C SER A 101 -8.26 -2.37 -12.86
N THR A 102 -8.40 -3.54 -12.21
CA THR A 102 -7.37 -4.08 -11.32
C THR A 102 -6.06 -4.30 -12.06
N ILE A 103 -6.11 -4.70 -13.33
CA ILE A 103 -4.93 -4.91 -14.19
C ILE A 103 -4.20 -3.58 -14.40
N ASP A 104 -4.91 -2.54 -14.85
CA ASP A 104 -4.32 -1.23 -15.10
C ASP A 104 -3.84 -0.56 -13.81
N GLY A 105 -4.56 -0.77 -12.71
CA GLY A 105 -4.17 -0.22 -11.41
C GLY A 105 -2.88 -0.84 -10.87
N ILE A 106 -2.70 -2.15 -10.97
CA ILE A 106 -1.45 -2.81 -10.60
C ILE A 106 -0.32 -2.46 -11.58
N ALA A 107 -0.60 -2.25 -12.86
CA ALA A 107 0.39 -1.72 -13.80
C ALA A 107 0.89 -0.33 -13.36
N LYS A 108 -0.02 0.60 -13.03
CA LYS A 108 0.34 1.93 -12.50
C LYS A 108 1.14 1.84 -11.19
N PHE A 109 0.77 0.91 -10.31
CA PHE A 109 1.51 0.66 -9.08
C PHE A 109 2.95 0.19 -9.39
N ASN A 110 3.13 -0.77 -10.30
CA ASN A 110 4.44 -1.26 -10.69
C ASN A 110 5.30 -0.17 -11.35
N ASP A 111 4.70 0.70 -12.17
CA ASP A 111 5.39 1.85 -12.76
C ASP A 111 5.90 2.79 -11.67
N TYR A 112 5.08 3.04 -10.63
CA TYR A 112 5.48 3.83 -9.47
C TYR A 112 6.66 3.20 -8.71
N ILE A 113 6.57 1.90 -8.42
CA ILE A 113 7.63 1.12 -7.74
C ILE A 113 8.96 1.22 -8.50
N ASN A 114 8.91 1.06 -9.83
CA ASN A 114 10.09 1.14 -10.70
C ASN A 114 10.66 2.57 -10.76
N ALA A 115 9.80 3.58 -10.88
CA ALA A 115 10.21 4.99 -10.95
C ALA A 115 10.94 5.46 -9.68
N HIS A 116 10.67 4.84 -8.53
CA HIS A 116 11.30 5.18 -7.26
C HIS A 116 12.43 4.22 -6.83
N ASN A 117 12.96 3.42 -7.76
CA ASN A 117 14.07 2.48 -7.50
C ASN A 117 13.81 1.57 -6.27
N ILE A 118 12.57 1.15 -6.06
CA ILE A 118 12.21 0.21 -5.01
C ILE A 118 12.69 -1.18 -5.43
N ASP A 119 13.65 -1.72 -4.67
CA ASP A 119 14.25 -3.03 -4.93
C ASP A 119 13.52 -4.10 -4.11
N PRO A 120 12.87 -5.09 -4.74
CA PRO A 120 12.09 -6.12 -4.03
C PRO A 120 12.89 -6.90 -2.96
N TRP A 121 14.20 -6.96 -3.08
CA TRP A 121 15.07 -7.71 -2.17
C TRP A 121 15.64 -6.89 -1.03
N LYS A 122 15.66 -5.55 -1.16
CA LYS A 122 16.33 -4.66 -0.23
C LYS A 122 15.40 -3.65 0.42
N SER A 123 14.46 -3.08 -0.36
CA SER A 123 13.50 -2.11 0.15
C SER A 123 12.53 -2.74 1.14
N GLN A 124 12.12 -1.97 2.13
CA GLN A 124 11.09 -2.38 3.07
C GLN A 124 9.73 -1.83 2.61
N GLY A 125 8.73 -2.69 2.62
CA GLY A 125 7.35 -2.32 2.39
C GLY A 125 6.61 -2.19 3.72
N TRP A 126 5.91 -1.08 3.92
CA TRP A 126 5.23 -0.73 5.15
C TRP A 126 3.72 -0.65 4.97
N CYS A 127 2.97 -1.04 5.98
CA CYS A 127 1.53 -0.83 6.04
C CYS A 127 1.07 -0.70 7.49
N ARG A 128 -0.21 -0.38 7.68
CA ARG A 128 -0.81 -0.30 9.02
C ARG A 128 -1.66 -1.53 9.30
N GLY A 129 -1.02 -2.66 9.51
CA GLY A 129 -1.67 -3.96 9.74
C GLY A 129 -1.28 -4.97 8.65
N MET A 130 -0.17 -5.67 8.85
CA MET A 130 0.42 -6.58 7.87
C MET A 130 -0.51 -7.70 7.39
N SER A 131 -1.51 -8.06 8.20
CA SER A 131 -2.49 -9.08 7.85
C SER A 131 -3.61 -8.58 6.93
N PHE A 132 -3.58 -7.31 6.51
CA PHE A 132 -4.59 -6.69 5.67
C PHE A 132 -4.03 -6.29 4.31
N ASP A 133 -3.17 -5.27 4.23
CA ASP A 133 -2.76 -4.66 2.97
C ASP A 133 -1.92 -5.60 2.09
N PHE A 134 -0.88 -6.22 2.63
CA PHE A 134 -0.03 -7.11 1.85
C PHE A 134 -0.74 -8.37 1.34
N PRO A 135 -1.58 -9.07 2.13
CA PRO A 135 -2.40 -10.16 1.62
C PRO A 135 -3.33 -9.73 0.48
N ILE A 136 -3.93 -8.53 0.55
CA ILE A 136 -4.77 -7.98 -0.53
C ILE A 136 -3.94 -7.74 -1.78
N LEU A 137 -2.76 -7.11 -1.66
CA LEU A 137 -1.86 -6.88 -2.79
C LEU A 137 -1.45 -8.18 -3.47
N VAL A 138 -1.04 -9.18 -2.70
CA VAL A 138 -0.64 -10.49 -3.22
C VAL A 138 -1.80 -11.18 -3.94
N ASP A 139 -3.02 -11.13 -3.36
CA ASP A 139 -4.18 -11.76 -4.01
C ASP A 139 -4.64 -10.99 -5.26
N LEU A 140 -4.48 -9.66 -5.31
CA LEU A 140 -4.69 -8.89 -6.55
C LEU A 140 -3.74 -9.35 -7.67
N ILE A 141 -2.48 -9.58 -7.36
CA ILE A 141 -1.50 -10.08 -8.34
C ILE A 141 -1.90 -11.49 -8.81
N ARG A 142 -2.38 -12.35 -7.91
CA ARG A 142 -2.92 -13.67 -8.28
C ARG A 142 -4.16 -13.56 -9.18
N ASP A 143 -5.08 -12.65 -8.87
CA ASP A 143 -6.26 -12.42 -9.70
C ASP A 143 -5.89 -12.00 -11.11
N ILE A 144 -4.90 -11.15 -11.27
CA ILE A 144 -4.40 -10.76 -12.59
C ILE A 144 -3.83 -11.96 -13.34
N GLN A 145 -3.08 -12.84 -12.66
CA GLN A 145 -2.59 -14.08 -13.27
C GLN A 145 -3.76 -14.98 -13.70
N ARG A 146 -4.80 -15.14 -12.86
CA ARG A 146 -6.02 -15.90 -13.20
C ARG A 146 -6.75 -15.32 -14.42
N LEU A 147 -6.91 -13.99 -14.44
CA LEU A 147 -7.54 -13.29 -15.57
C LEU A 147 -6.75 -13.45 -16.87
N ASN A 148 -5.44 -13.64 -16.77
CA ASN A 148 -4.55 -13.96 -17.90
C ASN A 148 -4.46 -15.45 -18.21
N GLY A 149 -5.30 -16.29 -17.58
CA GLY A 149 -5.41 -17.72 -17.87
C GLY A 149 -4.37 -18.61 -17.19
N VAL A 150 -3.64 -18.10 -16.18
CA VAL A 150 -2.71 -18.91 -15.37
C VAL A 150 -3.52 -19.83 -14.46
N SER A 151 -3.21 -21.13 -14.46
CA SER A 151 -3.91 -22.11 -13.62
C SER A 151 -3.53 -21.96 -12.14
N GLU A 152 -4.43 -22.38 -11.22
CA GLU A 152 -4.20 -22.26 -9.75
C GLU A 152 -2.89 -22.89 -9.29
N ASN A 153 -2.43 -23.95 -9.93
CA ASN A 153 -1.19 -24.65 -9.58
C ASN A 153 0.08 -23.94 -10.06
N GLU A 154 -0.06 -22.93 -10.93
CA GLU A 154 1.03 -22.20 -11.56
C GLU A 154 1.10 -20.74 -11.08
N LEU A 155 0.18 -20.33 -10.19
CA LEU A 155 0.19 -18.99 -9.61
C LEU A 155 1.47 -18.77 -8.79
N ASP A 156 2.31 -17.85 -9.22
CA ASP A 156 3.53 -17.45 -8.54
C ASP A 156 3.64 -15.92 -8.49
N THR A 157 3.46 -15.36 -7.30
CA THR A 157 3.56 -13.91 -7.07
C THR A 157 4.94 -13.48 -6.61
N PHE A 158 5.79 -14.42 -6.19
CA PHE A 158 7.05 -14.12 -5.51
C PHE A 158 7.98 -13.17 -6.28
N LYS A 159 8.01 -13.30 -7.62
CA LYS A 159 8.82 -12.42 -8.46
C LYS A 159 8.16 -11.06 -8.74
N LEU A 160 6.85 -10.97 -8.56
CA LEU A 160 6.02 -9.83 -8.90
C LEU A 160 5.74 -8.93 -7.69
N GLU A 161 6.02 -9.42 -6.48
CA GLU A 161 5.80 -8.66 -5.25
C GLU A 161 6.84 -7.53 -5.12
N PRO A 162 6.41 -6.31 -4.73
CA PRO A 162 7.27 -5.11 -4.66
C PRO A 162 8.31 -5.21 -3.54
N CYS A 163 8.08 -6.04 -2.53
CA CYS A 163 9.06 -6.41 -1.52
C CYS A 163 8.85 -7.86 -1.07
N LYS A 164 9.92 -8.52 -0.67
CA LYS A 164 9.85 -9.88 -0.14
C LYS A 164 9.21 -9.88 1.24
N PHE A 165 8.47 -10.95 1.59
CA PHE A 165 7.70 -11.04 2.84
C PHE A 165 8.53 -10.73 4.09
N TRP A 166 9.81 -11.05 4.13
CA TRP A 166 10.71 -10.72 5.25
C TRP A 166 11.10 -9.24 5.33
N ASN A 167 10.80 -8.47 4.29
CA ASN A 167 10.99 -7.01 4.24
C ASN A 167 9.70 -6.24 4.53
N GLN A 168 8.59 -6.93 4.79
CA GLN A 168 7.33 -6.28 5.19
C GLN A 168 7.42 -5.78 6.64
N ARG A 169 6.82 -4.63 6.92
CA ARG A 169 6.88 -3.95 8.23
C ARG A 169 5.50 -3.41 8.61
N ASP A 170 5.24 -3.43 9.92
CA ASP A 170 4.02 -2.87 10.50
C ASP A 170 4.31 -1.56 11.23
N ILE A 171 3.60 -0.49 10.84
CA ILE A 171 3.79 0.85 11.39
C ILE A 171 3.37 0.92 12.86
N ARG A 172 2.28 0.24 13.26
CA ARG A 172 1.82 0.24 14.65
C ARG A 172 2.90 -0.35 15.57
N THR A 173 3.42 -1.50 15.19
CA THR A 173 4.51 -2.16 15.91
C THR A 173 5.74 -1.25 16.02
N ARG A 174 6.08 -0.53 14.95
CA ARG A 174 7.21 0.40 14.97
C ARG A 174 6.97 1.59 15.90
N ILE A 175 5.78 2.18 15.87
CA ILE A 175 5.40 3.30 16.74
C ILE A 175 5.41 2.86 18.20
N GLU A 176 4.80 1.73 18.53
CA GLU A 176 4.80 1.18 19.88
C GLU A 176 6.23 0.95 20.41
N ALA A 177 7.09 0.38 19.58
CA ALA A 177 8.49 0.14 19.94
C ALA A 177 9.28 1.44 20.17
N LEU A 178 9.04 2.48 19.36
CA LEU A 178 9.72 3.77 19.49
C LEU A 178 9.23 4.57 20.69
N LEU A 179 7.93 4.54 20.97
CA LEU A 179 7.31 5.29 22.06
C LEU A 179 7.25 4.51 23.38
N LEU A 180 7.66 3.23 23.38
CA LEU A 180 7.57 2.31 24.53
C LEU A 180 6.16 2.23 25.12
N VAL A 181 5.12 2.31 24.26
CA VAL A 181 3.71 2.21 24.63
C VAL A 181 3.09 0.96 24.01
N ARG A 182 1.93 0.57 24.52
CA ARG A 182 1.11 -0.52 23.95
C ARG A 182 -0.28 0.02 23.59
N ASP A 183 -0.99 -0.75 22.79
CA ASP A 183 -2.39 -0.50 22.39
C ASP A 183 -2.58 0.84 21.67
N MET A 184 -1.54 1.33 20.99
CA MET A 184 -1.66 2.50 20.14
C MET A 184 -2.38 2.12 18.85
N THR A 185 -3.70 2.38 18.82
CA THR A 185 -4.56 2.07 17.68
C THR A 185 -4.52 3.15 16.60
N THR A 186 -4.16 4.38 16.98
CA THR A 186 -4.08 5.54 16.08
C THR A 186 -2.75 6.27 16.26
N CYS A 187 -2.16 6.75 15.17
CA CYS A 187 -1.07 7.71 15.27
C CYS A 187 -1.63 9.05 15.75
N PRO A 188 -0.94 9.74 16.67
CA PRO A 188 -1.26 11.13 16.96
C PRO A 188 -1.08 11.94 15.67
N LEU A 189 -2.16 12.48 15.14
CA LEU A 189 -2.09 13.41 14.01
C LEU A 189 -1.78 14.82 14.50
N PRO A 190 -0.99 15.61 13.77
CA PRO A 190 -0.85 17.03 14.05
C PRO A 190 -2.20 17.72 14.06
N LYS A 191 -2.40 18.72 14.91
CA LYS A 191 -3.63 19.53 14.93
C LYS A 191 -3.89 20.11 13.54
N GLY A 192 -5.06 19.82 12.99
CA GLY A 192 -5.49 20.32 11.67
C GLY A 192 -5.24 19.36 10.51
N THR A 193 -4.70 18.15 10.77
CA THR A 193 -4.69 17.07 9.78
C THR A 193 -6.10 16.47 9.71
N LEU A 194 -6.62 16.27 8.51
CA LEU A 194 -7.91 15.60 8.31
C LEU A 194 -7.79 14.12 8.66
N ASP A 195 -8.76 13.62 9.43
CA ASP A 195 -8.96 12.20 9.69
C ASP A 195 -9.41 11.46 8.42
#